data_56426bd4c142c8ff90738e7ab072a09c
#
_entry.id   56426bd4c142c8ff90738e7ab072a09c
#
_cell.length_a   1.000
_cell.length_b   1.000
_cell.length_c   1.000
_cell.angle_alpha   90.00
_cell.angle_beta   90.00
_cell.angle_gamma   90.00
#
_symmetry.space_group_name_H-M   'P 1'
#
loop_
_entity.id
_entity.type
_entity.pdbx_description
1 polymer ?
#
loop_
_entity_poly.entity_id
_entity_poly.type
_entity_poly.pdbx_seq_one_letter_code
_entity_poly.pdbx_strand_id
1 'polypeptide(L)'
;KDAQATLLQQFEAAYNAKFSSTRGIEQATAMYYLEKLVNLENADAAWLLYQILGEEGASQRFMRLAALGDVAEAQLAFAMSTESPEKREKWLVRAASQQYLPAQAALADWYLLHGQQHLAKPLLAATATLDMQSAFKYARLLWDEGEHQQAKEHFTFAAKQGHAQAEKALEAVQLYTPYTLGQLASQPTPPTWLDNPDCLQRIQPFATSLATIMRAHSLYSSFKADTRLQALSICLAKPIWLQADALNCHPNYQNTGVLGCNITPLSNIAKKHKFSHAVVVSEQGKANVQNGVMYLDISDAYSVFVHELAHFAGFADEYPIGRSMANKLC
;
A
#
# COMPACT_ATOMS: atom_id res chain seq x y z
N LYS A 1 -47.63 -0.19 -3.69
CA LYS A 1 -46.76 0.13 -2.54
C LYS A 1 -47.19 -0.60 -1.27
N ASP A 2 -48.51 -0.61 -0.94
CA ASP A 2 -48.99 -1.24 0.31
C ASP A 2 -48.79 -2.75 0.32
N ALA A 3 -48.97 -3.45 -0.79
CA ALA A 3 -48.76 -4.89 -0.90
C ALA A 3 -47.27 -5.30 -0.70
N GLN A 4 -46.33 -4.50 -1.19
CA GLN A 4 -44.89 -4.73 -0.99
C GLN A 4 -44.49 -4.51 0.47
N ALA A 5 -45.00 -3.44 1.09
CA ALA A 5 -44.77 -3.15 2.54
C ALA A 5 -45.29 -4.28 3.43
N THR A 6 -46.48 -4.80 3.13
CA THR A 6 -47.08 -5.93 3.88
C THR A 6 -46.26 -7.21 3.73
N LEU A 7 -45.75 -7.49 2.50
CA LEU A 7 -44.92 -8.67 2.25
C LEU A 7 -43.55 -8.54 2.93
N LEU A 8 -42.93 -7.33 2.90
CA LEU A 8 -41.67 -7.07 3.59
C LEU A 8 -41.81 -7.28 5.11
N GLN A 9 -42.90 -6.76 5.71
CA GLN A 9 -43.19 -6.91 7.13
C GLN A 9 -43.41 -8.41 7.49
N GLN A 10 -44.09 -9.18 6.65
CA GLN A 10 -44.25 -10.62 6.84
C GLN A 10 -42.93 -11.38 6.71
N PHE A 11 -42.07 -10.95 5.77
CA PHE A 11 -40.71 -11.50 5.65
C PHE A 11 -39.87 -11.19 6.88
N GLU A 12 -39.83 -9.93 7.34
CA GLU A 12 -39.08 -9.53 8.54
C GLU A 12 -39.54 -10.31 9.77
N ALA A 13 -40.84 -10.50 9.93
CA ALA A 13 -41.40 -11.31 11.01
C ALA A 13 -40.94 -12.79 10.91
N ALA A 14 -40.98 -13.38 9.72
CA ALA A 14 -40.55 -14.77 9.48
C ALA A 14 -39.02 -14.93 9.62
N TYR A 15 -38.23 -13.93 9.19
CA TYR A 15 -36.76 -13.90 9.31
C TYR A 15 -36.32 -13.75 10.76
N ASN A 16 -36.95 -12.87 11.52
CA ASN A 16 -36.67 -12.65 12.94
C ASN A 16 -37.07 -13.83 13.82
N ALA A 17 -38.17 -14.53 13.49
CA ALA A 17 -38.59 -15.77 14.15
C ALA A 17 -37.57 -16.90 13.97
N LYS A 18 -36.82 -16.92 12.88
CA LYS A 18 -35.75 -17.89 12.58
C LYS A 18 -34.60 -17.86 13.60
N PHE A 19 -34.24 -16.70 14.15
CA PHE A 19 -33.18 -16.60 15.16
C PHE A 19 -33.56 -17.12 16.52
N SER A 20 -34.84 -17.46 16.72
CA SER A 20 -35.36 -17.90 18.01
C SER A 20 -35.76 -19.39 18.10
N SER A 21 -35.29 -20.29 17.19
CA SER A 21 -35.31 -21.77 17.45
C SER A 21 -36.35 -22.68 16.79
N THR A 22 -36.81 -22.55 15.56
CA THR A 22 -37.49 -23.68 14.89
C THR A 22 -37.10 -23.80 13.41
N ARG A 23 -36.47 -24.93 13.07
CA ARG A 23 -35.77 -25.14 11.80
C ARG A 23 -36.69 -25.68 10.70
N GLY A 24 -36.60 -25.10 9.50
CA GLY A 24 -37.07 -25.72 8.24
C GLY A 24 -38.29 -25.06 7.62
N ILE A 25 -39.47 -25.07 8.29
CA ILE A 25 -40.70 -24.53 7.70
C ILE A 25 -40.69 -23.01 7.58
N GLU A 26 -40.12 -22.33 8.58
CA GLU A 26 -39.99 -20.85 8.60
C GLU A 26 -39.04 -20.35 7.55
N GLN A 27 -37.95 -21.08 7.26
CA GLN A 27 -37.00 -20.75 6.21
C GLN A 27 -37.61 -20.85 4.81
N ALA A 28 -38.37 -21.91 4.56
CA ALA A 28 -39.10 -22.09 3.29
C ALA A 28 -40.15 -20.99 3.09
N THR A 29 -40.82 -20.57 4.17
CA THR A 29 -41.80 -19.48 4.13
C THR A 29 -41.11 -18.13 3.84
N ALA A 30 -39.99 -17.84 4.49
CA ALA A 30 -39.21 -16.62 4.25
C ALA A 30 -38.74 -16.56 2.79
N MET A 31 -38.18 -17.65 2.26
CA MET A 31 -37.75 -17.75 0.87
C MET A 31 -38.89 -17.51 -0.12
N TYR A 32 -40.08 -18.10 0.15
CA TYR A 32 -41.27 -17.88 -0.66
C TYR A 32 -41.65 -16.40 -0.75
N TYR A 33 -41.69 -15.67 0.39
CA TYR A 33 -42.00 -14.25 0.40
C TYR A 33 -40.92 -13.40 -0.31
N LEU A 34 -39.63 -13.73 -0.13
CA LEU A 34 -38.55 -13.05 -0.84
C LEU A 34 -38.66 -13.22 -2.36
N GLU A 35 -38.95 -14.45 -2.84
CA GLU A 35 -39.15 -14.69 -4.28
C GLU A 35 -40.38 -13.94 -4.83
N LYS A 36 -41.44 -13.81 -4.07
CA LYS A 36 -42.61 -13.00 -4.45
C LYS A 36 -42.25 -11.50 -4.55
N LEU A 37 -41.49 -10.97 -3.59
CA LEU A 37 -41.02 -9.58 -3.63
C LEU A 37 -40.08 -9.35 -4.79
N VAL A 38 -39.15 -10.27 -5.08
CA VAL A 38 -38.26 -10.19 -6.23
C VAL A 38 -39.02 -10.19 -7.55
N ASN A 39 -40.07 -10.99 -7.66
CA ASN A 39 -40.96 -10.99 -8.84
C ASN A 39 -41.71 -9.66 -9.01
N LEU A 40 -41.83 -8.86 -7.96
CA LEU A 40 -42.33 -7.49 -7.96
C LEU A 40 -41.21 -6.44 -8.09
N GLU A 41 -40.01 -6.86 -8.50
CA GLU A 41 -38.82 -6.03 -8.71
C GLU A 41 -38.35 -5.28 -7.44
N ASN A 42 -38.61 -5.86 -6.26
CA ASN A 42 -38.13 -5.28 -5.00
C ASN A 42 -36.63 -5.53 -4.86
N ALA A 43 -35.85 -4.45 -4.86
CA ALA A 43 -34.38 -4.49 -4.86
C ALA A 43 -33.80 -4.99 -3.52
N ASP A 44 -34.39 -4.60 -2.39
CA ASP A 44 -33.94 -5.03 -1.06
C ASP A 44 -34.15 -6.53 -0.86
N ALA A 45 -35.30 -7.05 -1.31
CA ALA A 45 -35.57 -8.48 -1.29
C ALA A 45 -34.60 -9.26 -2.19
N ALA A 46 -34.25 -8.71 -3.34
CA ALA A 46 -33.24 -9.30 -4.22
C ALA A 46 -31.86 -9.34 -3.56
N TRP A 47 -31.47 -8.27 -2.87
CA TRP A 47 -30.20 -8.23 -2.13
C TRP A 47 -30.16 -9.27 -1.01
N LEU A 48 -31.21 -9.36 -0.21
CA LEU A 48 -31.33 -10.37 0.85
C LEU A 48 -31.29 -11.79 0.29
N LEU A 49 -31.96 -12.04 -0.83
CA LEU A 49 -31.97 -13.35 -1.48
C LEU A 49 -30.57 -13.72 -2.00
N TYR A 50 -29.82 -12.75 -2.57
CA TYR A 50 -28.43 -12.93 -2.95
C TYR A 50 -27.55 -13.31 -1.74
N GLN A 51 -27.69 -12.60 -0.62
CA GLN A 51 -26.93 -12.89 0.59
C GLN A 51 -27.21 -14.28 1.18
N ILE A 52 -28.46 -14.76 1.07
CA ILE A 52 -28.86 -16.08 1.57
C ILE A 52 -28.34 -17.20 0.66
N LEU A 53 -28.40 -17.02 -0.65
CA LEU A 53 -28.01 -18.03 -1.63
C LEU A 53 -26.49 -18.10 -1.86
N GLY A 54 -25.77 -17.03 -1.50
CA GLY A 54 -24.33 -16.94 -1.74
C GLY A 54 -23.96 -16.57 -3.17
N GLU A 55 -22.69 -16.66 -3.51
CA GLU A 55 -22.14 -16.17 -4.78
C GLU A 55 -22.33 -17.11 -5.98
N GLU A 56 -23.06 -18.20 -5.84
CA GLU A 56 -23.21 -19.20 -6.90
C GLU A 56 -24.13 -18.75 -8.05
N GLY A 57 -23.72 -19.02 -9.27
CA GLY A 57 -24.32 -18.79 -10.60
C GLY A 57 -25.71 -18.13 -10.71
N ALA A 58 -26.77 -18.78 -10.20
CA ALA A 58 -28.13 -18.27 -10.31
C ALA A 58 -28.40 -17.03 -9.42
N SER A 59 -27.60 -16.79 -8.39
CA SER A 59 -27.76 -15.66 -7.46
C SER A 59 -27.29 -14.33 -8.06
N GLN A 60 -26.41 -14.36 -9.06
CA GLN A 60 -25.89 -13.17 -9.74
C GLN A 60 -27.00 -12.26 -10.32
N ARG A 61 -28.11 -12.86 -10.76
CA ARG A 61 -29.28 -12.11 -11.23
C ARG A 61 -29.89 -11.23 -10.13
N PHE A 62 -29.90 -11.70 -8.89
CA PHE A 62 -30.45 -10.99 -7.75
C PHE A 62 -29.55 -9.83 -7.33
N MET A 63 -28.23 -10.03 -7.30
CA MET A 63 -27.28 -8.94 -7.09
C MET A 63 -27.44 -7.84 -8.16
N ARG A 64 -27.57 -8.23 -9.43
CA ARG A 64 -27.78 -7.27 -10.52
C ARG A 64 -29.11 -6.51 -10.38
N LEU A 65 -30.20 -7.18 -10.02
CA LEU A 65 -31.51 -6.56 -9.81
C LEU A 65 -31.44 -5.56 -8.64
N ALA A 66 -30.83 -5.95 -7.54
CA ALA A 66 -30.61 -5.09 -6.37
C ALA A 66 -29.76 -3.84 -6.74
N ALA A 67 -28.65 -4.03 -7.48
CA ALA A 67 -27.77 -2.94 -7.91
C ALA A 67 -28.50 -1.95 -8.84
N LEU A 68 -29.35 -2.46 -9.76
CA LEU A 68 -30.18 -1.62 -10.64
C LEU A 68 -31.25 -0.85 -9.85
N GLY A 69 -31.76 -1.43 -8.76
CA GLY A 69 -32.75 -0.83 -7.86
C GLY A 69 -32.16 0.04 -6.75
N ASP A 70 -30.93 0.52 -6.92
CA ASP A 70 -30.24 1.47 -6.04
C ASP A 70 -29.87 0.96 -4.64
N VAL A 71 -29.69 -0.34 -4.46
CA VAL A 71 -29.10 -0.88 -3.22
C VAL A 71 -27.59 -0.68 -3.27
N ALA A 72 -27.05 0.19 -2.39
CA ALA A 72 -25.64 0.60 -2.42
C ALA A 72 -24.66 -0.58 -2.20
N GLU A 73 -24.99 -1.49 -1.29
CA GLU A 73 -24.24 -2.72 -1.03
C GLU A 73 -24.15 -3.61 -2.27
N ALA A 74 -25.29 -3.78 -2.95
CA ALA A 74 -25.36 -4.56 -4.19
C ALA A 74 -24.58 -3.89 -5.33
N GLN A 75 -24.61 -2.57 -5.43
CA GLN A 75 -23.82 -1.81 -6.39
C GLN A 75 -22.32 -1.97 -6.16
N LEU A 76 -21.87 -1.93 -4.89
CA LEU A 76 -20.49 -2.21 -4.53
C LEU A 76 -20.10 -3.64 -4.90
N ALA A 77 -20.90 -4.64 -4.50
CA ALA A 77 -20.64 -6.04 -4.83
C ALA A 77 -20.58 -6.27 -6.35
N PHE A 78 -21.50 -5.64 -7.11
CA PHE A 78 -21.51 -5.71 -8.57
C PHE A 78 -20.29 -5.02 -9.20
N ALA A 79 -19.83 -3.90 -8.64
CA ALA A 79 -18.61 -3.24 -9.07
C ALA A 79 -17.39 -4.16 -8.89
N MET A 80 -17.29 -4.84 -7.74
CA MET A 80 -16.17 -5.73 -7.44
C MET A 80 -16.15 -6.99 -8.30
N SER A 81 -17.32 -7.49 -8.76
CA SER A 81 -17.44 -8.64 -9.65
C SER A 81 -17.23 -8.32 -11.14
N THR A 82 -17.22 -7.04 -11.51
CA THR A 82 -17.10 -6.60 -12.91
C THR A 82 -15.65 -6.56 -13.37
N GLU A 83 -15.34 -7.18 -14.52
CA GLU A 83 -14.00 -7.17 -15.13
C GLU A 83 -13.68 -5.84 -15.85
N SER A 84 -14.70 -5.17 -16.45
CA SER A 84 -14.49 -3.91 -17.17
C SER A 84 -14.17 -2.75 -16.20
N PRO A 85 -13.00 -2.10 -16.35
CA PRO A 85 -12.61 -0.96 -15.53
C PRO A 85 -13.63 0.18 -15.54
N GLU A 86 -14.16 0.55 -16.70
CA GLU A 86 -15.11 1.66 -16.86
C GLU A 86 -16.46 1.35 -16.17
N LYS A 87 -16.91 0.08 -16.26
CA LYS A 87 -18.14 -0.35 -15.58
C LYS A 87 -17.93 -0.39 -14.07
N ARG A 88 -16.76 -0.87 -13.61
CA ARG A 88 -16.41 -0.89 -12.19
C ARG A 88 -16.46 0.51 -11.60
N GLU A 89 -15.76 1.47 -12.20
CA GLU A 89 -15.76 2.86 -11.74
C GLU A 89 -17.18 3.42 -11.68
N LYS A 90 -17.98 3.25 -12.74
CA LYS A 90 -19.36 3.73 -12.79
C LYS A 90 -20.21 3.21 -11.64
N TRP A 91 -20.08 1.93 -11.27
CA TRP A 91 -20.83 1.34 -10.18
C TRP A 91 -20.30 1.77 -8.81
N LEU A 92 -18.98 1.91 -8.65
CA LEU A 92 -18.38 2.48 -7.45
C LEU A 92 -18.85 3.91 -7.20
N VAL A 93 -18.86 4.77 -8.24
CA VAL A 93 -19.36 6.14 -8.14
C VAL A 93 -20.85 6.15 -7.75
N ARG A 94 -21.67 5.29 -8.32
CA ARG A 94 -23.11 5.21 -8.00
C ARG A 94 -23.33 4.79 -6.55
N ALA A 95 -22.62 3.78 -6.05
CA ALA A 95 -22.70 3.34 -4.67
C ALA A 95 -22.17 4.39 -3.68
N ALA A 96 -21.03 5.02 -4.00
CA ALA A 96 -20.42 6.05 -3.15
C ALA A 96 -21.27 7.33 -3.06
N SER A 97 -22.01 7.68 -4.12
CA SER A 97 -22.92 8.85 -4.13
C SER A 97 -24.06 8.72 -3.13
N GLN A 98 -24.40 7.52 -2.70
CA GLN A 98 -25.37 7.25 -1.64
C GLN A 98 -24.80 7.38 -0.22
N GLN A 99 -23.59 7.92 -0.08
CA GLN A 99 -22.86 8.06 1.20
C GLN A 99 -22.58 6.69 1.88
N TYR A 100 -22.58 5.61 1.12
CA TYR A 100 -22.21 4.30 1.62
C TYR A 100 -20.70 4.23 1.82
N LEU A 101 -20.24 4.26 3.07
CA LEU A 101 -18.83 4.39 3.44
C LEU A 101 -17.93 3.30 2.82
N PRO A 102 -18.32 2.00 2.79
CA PRO A 102 -17.50 0.98 2.13
C PRO A 102 -17.30 1.26 0.63
N ALA A 103 -18.32 1.81 -0.06
CA ALA A 103 -18.18 2.17 -1.47
C ALA A 103 -17.30 3.42 -1.68
N GLN A 104 -17.38 4.39 -0.75
CA GLN A 104 -16.48 5.55 -0.77
C GLN A 104 -15.02 5.13 -0.58
N ALA A 105 -14.75 4.21 0.36
CA ALA A 105 -13.40 3.66 0.56
C ALA A 105 -12.91 2.90 -0.68
N ALA A 106 -13.75 2.05 -1.28
CA ALA A 106 -13.42 1.30 -2.50
C ALA A 106 -13.18 2.22 -3.71
N LEU A 107 -13.98 3.29 -3.86
CA LEU A 107 -13.79 4.29 -4.91
C LEU A 107 -12.50 5.10 -4.70
N ALA A 108 -12.18 5.43 -3.46
CA ALA A 108 -10.91 6.08 -3.13
C ALA A 108 -9.72 5.21 -3.53
N ASP A 109 -9.76 3.90 -3.23
CA ASP A 109 -8.74 2.94 -3.65
C ASP A 109 -8.61 2.85 -5.15
N TRP A 110 -9.74 2.84 -5.86
CA TRP A 110 -9.77 2.87 -7.31
C TRP A 110 -9.03 4.11 -7.85
N TYR A 111 -9.34 5.30 -7.33
CA TYR A 111 -8.69 6.54 -7.76
C TYR A 111 -7.20 6.57 -7.41
N LEU A 112 -6.79 6.07 -6.24
CA LEU A 112 -5.36 5.96 -5.88
C LEU A 112 -4.60 5.04 -6.85
N LEU A 113 -5.19 3.90 -7.20
CA LEU A 113 -4.60 2.95 -8.15
C LEU A 113 -4.38 3.56 -9.54
N HIS A 114 -5.24 4.50 -9.93
CA HIS A 114 -5.16 5.20 -11.22
C HIS A 114 -4.43 6.56 -11.13
N GLY A 115 -3.74 6.86 -10.02
CA GLY A 115 -3.00 8.10 -9.83
C GLY A 115 -3.87 9.36 -9.65
N GLN A 116 -5.17 9.19 -9.42
CA GLN A 116 -6.14 10.29 -9.28
C GLN A 116 -6.30 10.69 -7.80
N GLN A 117 -5.19 11.05 -7.15
CA GLN A 117 -5.16 11.35 -5.71
C GLN A 117 -6.13 12.45 -5.30
N HIS A 118 -6.31 13.47 -6.15
CA HIS A 118 -7.23 14.59 -5.89
C HIS A 118 -8.70 14.16 -5.78
N LEU A 119 -9.12 13.08 -6.48
CA LEU A 119 -10.45 12.48 -6.37
C LEU A 119 -10.56 11.53 -5.17
N ALA A 120 -9.48 10.85 -4.83
CA ALA A 120 -9.44 9.94 -3.68
C ALA A 120 -9.50 10.69 -2.34
N LYS A 121 -8.83 11.83 -2.23
CA LYS A 121 -8.66 12.57 -0.97
C LYS A 121 -9.96 12.89 -0.24
N PRO A 122 -11.00 13.50 -0.85
CA PRO A 122 -12.26 13.80 -0.17
C PRO A 122 -13.00 12.53 0.30
N LEU A 123 -12.92 11.43 -0.43
CA LEU A 123 -13.52 10.15 -0.06
C LEU A 123 -12.79 9.53 1.14
N LEU A 124 -11.46 9.57 1.14
CA LEU A 124 -10.66 9.13 2.27
C LEU A 124 -10.92 9.98 3.52
N ALA A 125 -11.04 11.30 3.37
CA ALA A 125 -11.36 12.18 4.48
C ALA A 125 -12.71 11.82 5.14
N ALA A 126 -13.72 11.46 4.33
CA ALA A 126 -15.02 11.04 4.82
C ALA A 126 -14.99 9.70 5.57
N THR A 127 -14.08 8.79 5.21
CA THR A 127 -13.99 7.44 5.78
C THR A 127 -12.90 7.28 6.85
N ALA A 128 -11.92 8.19 6.91
CA ALA A 128 -10.72 8.08 7.75
C ALA A 128 -10.99 8.06 9.28
N THR A 129 -12.15 8.51 9.73
CA THR A 129 -12.52 8.47 11.17
C THR A 129 -13.14 7.15 11.59
N LEU A 130 -13.49 6.28 10.63
CA LEU A 130 -14.24 5.04 10.85
C LEU A 130 -13.49 3.80 10.38
N ASP A 131 -12.62 3.95 9.39
CA ASP A 131 -11.85 2.86 8.79
C ASP A 131 -10.34 3.09 8.87
N MET A 132 -9.61 2.14 9.45
CA MET A 132 -8.16 2.24 9.65
C MET A 132 -7.36 2.27 8.35
N GLN A 133 -7.85 1.61 7.28
CA GLN A 133 -7.17 1.60 5.99
C GLN A 133 -7.30 2.98 5.32
N SER A 134 -8.50 3.55 5.33
CA SER A 134 -8.76 4.90 4.84
C SER A 134 -7.97 5.94 5.62
N ALA A 135 -7.92 5.81 6.97
CA ALA A 135 -7.13 6.69 7.82
C ALA A 135 -5.64 6.67 7.46
N PHE A 136 -5.06 5.49 7.27
CA PHE A 136 -3.66 5.36 6.87
C PHE A 136 -3.38 5.99 5.50
N LYS A 137 -4.24 5.72 4.50
CA LYS A 137 -4.09 6.28 3.14
C LYS A 137 -4.26 7.79 3.14
N TYR A 138 -5.25 8.29 3.87
CA TYR A 138 -5.48 9.74 4.04
C TYR A 138 -4.29 10.42 4.70
N ALA A 139 -3.76 9.82 5.77
CA ALA A 139 -2.57 10.33 6.46
C ALA A 139 -1.36 10.42 5.53
N ARG A 140 -1.17 9.46 4.63
CA ARG A 140 -0.09 9.51 3.63
C ARG A 140 -0.26 10.70 2.69
N LEU A 141 -1.47 10.93 2.15
CA LEU A 141 -1.73 12.08 1.29
C LEU A 141 -1.50 13.40 2.02
N LEU A 142 -1.98 13.52 3.25
CA LEU A 142 -1.74 14.70 4.09
C LEU A 142 -0.25 14.92 4.35
N TRP A 143 0.51 13.85 4.59
CA TRP A 143 1.95 13.92 4.79
C TRP A 143 2.68 14.46 3.57
N ASP A 144 2.34 13.96 2.39
CA ASP A 144 2.95 14.37 1.12
C ASP A 144 2.61 15.83 0.75
N GLU A 145 1.47 16.34 1.23
CA GLU A 145 1.05 17.74 1.09
C GLU A 145 1.64 18.68 2.17
N GLY A 146 2.40 18.15 3.14
CA GLY A 146 3.00 18.92 4.23
C GLY A 146 2.08 19.11 5.45
N GLU A 147 0.88 18.56 5.47
CA GLU A 147 -0.07 18.60 6.58
C GLU A 147 0.31 17.60 7.68
N HIS A 148 1.54 17.69 8.16
CA HIS A 148 2.21 16.68 8.99
C HIS A 148 1.47 16.43 10.32
N GLN A 149 0.87 17.46 10.94
CA GLN A 149 0.18 17.30 12.21
C GLN A 149 -1.10 16.48 12.05
N GLN A 150 -1.92 16.80 11.06
CA GLN A 150 -3.13 16.03 10.74
C GLN A 150 -2.78 14.61 10.31
N ALA A 151 -1.73 14.44 9.50
CA ALA A 151 -1.24 13.12 9.11
C ALA A 151 -0.92 12.25 10.32
N LYS A 152 -0.20 12.78 11.33
CA LYS A 152 0.11 12.06 12.58
C LYS A 152 -1.12 11.65 13.36
N GLU A 153 -2.17 12.48 13.39
CA GLU A 153 -3.43 12.16 14.05
C GLU A 153 -4.11 10.94 13.41
N HIS A 154 -4.19 10.92 12.07
CA HIS A 154 -4.77 9.79 11.33
C HIS A 154 -3.87 8.54 11.37
N PHE A 155 -2.54 8.67 11.34
CA PHE A 155 -1.64 7.53 11.60
C PHE A 155 -1.85 6.98 13.00
N THR A 156 -2.01 7.84 14.01
CA THR A 156 -2.25 7.42 15.39
C THR A 156 -3.59 6.70 15.53
N PHE A 157 -4.64 7.20 14.87
CA PHE A 157 -5.93 6.51 14.85
C PHE A 157 -5.80 5.11 14.21
N ALA A 158 -5.20 5.01 13.03
CA ALA A 158 -5.02 3.75 12.34
C ALA A 158 -4.17 2.75 13.16
N ALA A 159 -3.07 3.20 13.77
CA ALA A 159 -2.21 2.37 14.61
C ALA A 159 -2.96 1.83 15.84
N LYS A 160 -3.76 2.66 16.51
CA LYS A 160 -4.61 2.23 17.64
C LYS A 160 -5.63 1.15 17.26
N GLN A 161 -6.04 1.11 16.00
CA GLN A 161 -6.92 0.08 15.44
C GLN A 161 -6.13 -1.16 14.95
N GLY A 162 -4.81 -1.20 15.12
CA GLY A 162 -3.95 -2.32 14.74
C GLY A 162 -3.41 -2.28 13.30
N HIS A 163 -3.40 -1.11 12.65
CA HIS A 163 -2.83 -0.98 11.32
C HIS A 163 -1.30 -0.95 11.37
N ALA A 164 -0.64 -2.08 11.09
CA ALA A 164 0.80 -2.26 11.23
C ALA A 164 1.67 -1.23 10.46
N GLN A 165 1.23 -0.80 9.28
CA GLN A 165 1.98 0.20 8.50
C GLN A 165 1.86 1.61 9.11
N ALA A 166 0.77 1.91 9.82
CA ALA A 166 0.62 3.18 10.51
C ALA A 166 1.54 3.26 11.75
N GLU A 167 1.74 2.15 12.46
CA GLU A 167 2.73 2.05 13.54
C GLU A 167 4.14 2.33 13.02
N LYS A 168 4.53 1.70 11.92
CA LYS A 168 5.82 1.93 11.26
C LYS A 168 5.98 3.36 10.74
N ALA A 169 4.90 3.98 10.24
CA ALA A 169 4.94 5.39 9.83
C ALA A 169 5.20 6.31 11.01
N LEU A 170 4.51 6.11 12.14
CA LEU A 170 4.75 6.86 13.37
C LEU A 170 6.17 6.69 13.90
N GLU A 171 6.69 5.47 13.90
CA GLU A 171 8.07 5.20 14.26
C GLU A 171 9.05 5.94 13.34
N ALA A 172 8.85 5.87 12.02
CA ALA A 172 9.72 6.54 11.06
C ALA A 172 9.74 8.07 11.25
N VAL A 173 8.57 8.71 11.41
CA VAL A 173 8.50 10.18 11.61
C VAL A 173 9.01 10.63 12.99
N GLN A 174 9.12 9.72 13.94
CA GLN A 174 9.75 9.97 15.23
C GLN A 174 11.28 9.84 15.15
N LEU A 175 11.78 8.85 14.40
CA LEU A 175 13.20 8.51 14.33
C LEU A 175 13.97 9.32 13.30
N TYR A 176 13.29 9.89 12.31
CA TYR A 176 13.90 10.55 11.15
C TYR A 176 13.28 11.92 10.89
N THR A 177 14.13 12.84 10.43
CA THR A 177 13.71 14.15 9.94
C THR A 177 14.27 14.32 8.52
N PRO A 178 13.48 14.81 7.54
CA PRO A 178 13.97 15.06 6.19
C PRO A 178 15.03 16.18 6.19
N TYR A 179 16.17 15.91 5.56
CA TYR A 179 17.24 16.88 5.37
C TYR A 179 17.25 17.44 3.95
N THR A 180 17.54 18.73 3.80
CA THR A 180 18.08 19.22 2.53
C THR A 180 19.50 18.69 2.34
N LEU A 181 20.00 18.67 1.09
CA LEU A 181 21.39 18.29 0.82
C LEU A 181 22.39 19.21 1.54
N GLY A 182 22.07 20.51 1.68
CA GLY A 182 22.90 21.48 2.42
C GLY A 182 22.95 21.18 3.93
N GLN A 183 21.81 20.88 4.54
CA GLN A 183 21.75 20.48 5.94
C GLN A 183 22.51 19.17 6.18
N LEU A 184 22.37 18.18 5.28
CA LEU A 184 23.12 16.93 5.38
C LEU A 184 24.62 17.16 5.26
N ALA A 185 25.06 18.02 4.36
CA ALA A 185 26.46 18.37 4.21
C ALA A 185 27.07 18.99 5.48
N SER A 186 26.27 19.58 6.37
CA SER A 186 26.72 20.13 7.66
C SER A 186 26.74 19.13 8.81
N GLN A 187 26.05 17.95 8.67
CA GLN A 187 26.00 16.93 9.71
C GLN A 187 27.38 16.28 9.97
N PRO A 188 27.64 15.78 11.19
CA PRO A 188 28.84 15.01 11.49
C PRO A 188 28.84 13.66 10.77
N THR A 189 30.02 13.08 10.59
CA THR A 189 30.17 11.71 10.06
C THR A 189 29.40 10.72 10.96
N PRO A 190 28.64 9.78 10.40
CA PRO A 190 27.96 8.76 11.20
C PRO A 190 28.94 7.99 12.08
N PRO A 191 28.64 7.78 13.37
CA PRO A 191 29.53 7.07 14.29
C PRO A 191 29.74 5.60 13.93
N THR A 192 28.90 5.02 13.07
CA THR A 192 28.95 3.59 12.68
C THR A 192 30.33 3.13 12.21
N TRP A 193 31.12 4.00 11.59
CA TRP A 193 32.48 3.67 11.07
C TRP A 193 33.59 4.60 11.53
N LEU A 194 33.31 5.51 12.45
CA LEU A 194 34.37 6.38 13.00
C LEU A 194 35.37 5.58 13.83
N ASP A 195 34.88 4.64 14.60
CA ASP A 195 35.64 3.89 15.60
C ASP A 195 35.75 2.39 15.26
N ASN A 196 35.29 1.95 14.07
CA ASN A 196 35.35 0.55 13.67
C ASN A 196 36.32 0.37 12.49
N PRO A 197 37.57 -0.07 12.73
CA PRO A 197 38.58 -0.28 11.68
C PRO A 197 38.19 -1.41 10.71
N ASP A 198 37.32 -2.33 11.12
CA ASP A 198 36.91 -3.49 10.33
C ASP A 198 35.84 -3.16 9.28
N CYS A 199 35.32 -1.91 9.26
CA CYS A 199 34.37 -1.45 8.26
C CYS A 199 35.04 -1.19 6.90
N LEU A 200 35.26 -2.23 6.10
CA LEU A 200 35.78 -2.10 4.74
C LEU A 200 34.74 -1.52 3.80
N GLN A 201 33.49 -2.03 3.88
CA GLN A 201 32.36 -1.51 3.14
C GLN A 201 31.47 -0.68 4.07
N ARG A 202 31.46 0.63 3.84
CA ARG A 202 30.68 1.60 4.60
C ARG A 202 29.48 2.03 3.79
N ILE A 203 28.31 1.51 4.13
CA ILE A 203 27.09 1.63 3.33
C ILE A 203 26.14 2.61 3.98
N GLN A 204 25.76 3.67 3.24
CA GLN A 204 24.82 4.69 3.68
C GLN A 204 23.49 4.57 2.90
N PRO A 205 22.38 4.19 3.58
CA PRO A 205 21.06 4.21 2.97
C PRO A 205 20.48 5.62 2.92
N PHE A 206 19.77 5.92 1.82
CA PHE A 206 19.05 7.17 1.57
C PHE A 206 17.61 6.87 1.15
N ALA A 207 16.69 7.73 1.55
CA ALA A 207 15.29 7.71 1.20
C ALA A 207 14.79 9.14 0.97
N THR A 208 13.73 9.34 0.18
CA THR A 208 13.23 10.68 -0.18
C THR A 208 11.73 10.87 0.11
N SER A 209 11.02 9.84 0.58
CA SER A 209 9.61 9.91 0.99
C SER A 209 9.36 9.13 2.27
N LEU A 210 8.17 9.28 2.85
CA LEU A 210 7.77 8.50 4.02
C LEU A 210 7.79 7.00 3.74
N ALA A 211 7.29 6.57 2.59
CA ALA A 211 7.27 5.16 2.20
C ALA A 211 8.69 4.59 2.09
N THR A 212 9.59 5.32 1.46
CA THR A 212 10.98 4.89 1.25
C THR A 212 11.80 4.89 2.53
N ILE A 213 11.60 5.86 3.46
CA ILE A 213 12.30 5.85 4.74
C ILE A 213 11.82 4.72 5.65
N MET A 214 10.52 4.41 5.65
CA MET A 214 9.97 3.25 6.34
C MET A 214 10.61 1.95 5.82
N ARG A 215 10.75 1.82 4.49
CA ARG A 215 11.40 0.66 3.88
C ARG A 215 12.89 0.60 4.22
N ALA A 216 13.62 1.69 4.09
CA ALA A 216 15.03 1.78 4.43
C ALA A 216 15.28 1.42 5.91
N HIS A 217 14.41 1.88 6.83
CA HIS A 217 14.47 1.52 8.24
C HIS A 217 14.24 0.03 8.46
N SER A 218 13.27 -0.57 7.79
CA SER A 218 13.01 -2.01 7.86
C SER A 218 14.21 -2.84 7.39
N LEU A 219 14.84 -2.45 6.27
CA LEU A 219 16.05 -3.11 5.75
C LEU A 219 17.23 -2.97 6.73
N TYR A 220 17.42 -1.78 7.29
CA TYR A 220 18.44 -1.51 8.30
C TYR A 220 18.24 -2.37 9.54
N SER A 221 17.03 -2.46 10.07
CA SER A 221 16.70 -3.26 11.26
C SER A 221 16.90 -4.75 11.00
N SER A 222 16.48 -5.24 9.82
CA SER A 222 16.71 -6.63 9.42
C SER A 222 18.20 -6.95 9.28
N PHE A 223 19.00 -6.04 8.69
CA PHE A 223 20.45 -6.21 8.59
C PHE A 223 21.11 -6.29 9.99
N LYS A 224 20.70 -5.43 10.93
CA LYS A 224 21.23 -5.45 12.29
C LYS A 224 20.86 -6.72 13.05
N ALA A 225 19.75 -7.35 12.74
CA ALA A 225 19.32 -8.61 13.34
C ALA A 225 19.90 -9.85 12.66
N ASP A 226 20.47 -9.73 11.44
CA ASP A 226 20.98 -10.86 10.67
C ASP A 226 22.41 -11.24 11.12
N THR A 227 22.50 -12.25 11.97
CA THR A 227 23.77 -12.74 12.53
C THR A 227 24.76 -13.25 11.47
N ARG A 228 24.27 -13.67 10.30
CA ARG A 228 25.12 -14.17 9.19
C ARG A 228 25.97 -13.05 8.59
N LEU A 229 25.48 -11.82 8.60
CA LEU A 229 26.16 -10.65 8.03
C LEU A 229 27.07 -9.94 9.03
N GLN A 230 26.91 -10.21 10.33
CA GLN A 230 27.70 -9.55 11.38
C GLN A 230 29.20 -9.93 11.37
N ALA A 231 29.54 -11.09 10.80
CA ALA A 231 30.92 -11.51 10.63
C ALA A 231 31.63 -10.89 9.41
N LEU A 232 30.88 -10.17 8.57
CA LEU A 232 31.42 -9.54 7.38
C LEU A 232 31.91 -8.12 7.71
N SER A 233 32.96 -7.68 7.01
CA SER A 233 33.51 -6.31 7.12
C SER A 233 32.58 -5.27 6.47
N ILE A 234 31.28 -5.37 6.70
CA ILE A 234 30.23 -4.53 6.15
C ILE A 234 29.56 -3.74 7.29
N CYS A 235 29.56 -2.43 7.19
CA CYS A 235 28.87 -1.57 8.13
C CYS A 235 27.74 -0.81 7.45
N LEU A 236 26.53 -1.04 7.86
CA LEU A 236 25.35 -0.32 7.42
C LEU A 236 25.00 0.78 8.43
N ALA A 237 24.97 2.02 7.98
CA ALA A 237 24.56 3.15 8.81
C ALA A 237 23.03 3.26 8.91
N LYS A 238 22.57 3.99 9.91
CA LYS A 238 21.17 4.39 10.02
C LYS A 238 20.75 5.15 8.76
N PRO A 239 19.60 4.88 8.16
CA PRO A 239 19.12 5.58 6.97
C PRO A 239 19.05 7.10 7.15
N ILE A 240 19.28 7.82 6.06
CA ILE A 240 19.12 9.27 5.99
C ILE A 240 17.88 9.57 5.14
N TRP A 241 16.98 10.38 5.71
CA TRP A 241 15.82 10.88 4.97
C TRP A 241 16.19 12.22 4.31
N LEU A 242 16.15 12.28 2.99
CA LEU A 242 16.30 13.50 2.21
C LEU A 242 14.92 14.07 1.85
N GLN A 243 14.85 15.35 1.60
CA GLN A 243 13.64 15.96 1.03
C GLN A 243 13.30 15.34 -0.33
N ALA A 244 12.02 15.40 -0.70
CA ALA A 244 11.54 14.95 -2.01
C ALA A 244 12.38 15.59 -3.13
N ASP A 245 12.51 14.89 -4.24
CA ASP A 245 13.24 15.30 -5.44
C ASP A 245 14.76 15.56 -5.28
N ALA A 246 15.32 15.35 -4.07
CA ALA A 246 16.76 15.57 -3.83
C ALA A 246 17.67 14.72 -4.75
N LEU A 247 17.20 13.53 -5.17
CA LEU A 247 17.95 12.59 -5.99
C LEU A 247 17.33 12.33 -7.37
N ASN A 248 16.14 12.86 -7.67
CA ASN A 248 15.44 12.70 -8.94
C ASN A 248 15.48 11.26 -9.47
N CYS A 249 14.97 10.32 -8.66
CA CYS A 249 14.94 8.90 -9.01
C CYS A 249 13.88 8.59 -10.06
N HIS A 250 14.20 7.66 -10.98
CA HIS A 250 13.26 7.22 -12.02
C HIS A 250 13.42 5.73 -12.31
N PRO A 251 12.31 4.96 -12.46
CA PRO A 251 12.37 3.51 -12.71
C PRO A 251 12.99 3.14 -14.08
N ASN A 252 13.03 4.09 -15.01
CA ASN A 252 13.75 3.98 -16.28
C ASN A 252 14.71 5.18 -16.41
N TYR A 253 15.72 5.23 -15.55
CA TYR A 253 16.65 6.35 -15.49
C TYR A 253 17.47 6.44 -16.78
N GLN A 254 17.48 7.61 -17.41
CA GLN A 254 18.21 7.87 -18.66
C GLN A 254 17.89 6.84 -19.79
N ASN A 255 16.70 6.27 -19.81
CA ASN A 255 16.25 5.25 -20.77
C ASN A 255 17.09 3.96 -20.75
N THR A 256 17.66 3.61 -19.60
CA THR A 256 18.46 2.37 -19.44
C THR A 256 17.62 1.13 -19.14
N GLY A 257 16.33 1.31 -18.88
CA GLY A 257 15.41 0.22 -18.48
C GLY A 257 15.55 -0.22 -17.01
N VAL A 258 16.39 0.46 -16.22
CA VAL A 258 16.62 0.16 -14.80
C VAL A 258 16.41 1.38 -13.93
N LEU A 259 16.13 1.13 -12.66
CA LEU A 259 16.04 2.18 -11.63
C LEU A 259 17.39 2.87 -11.47
N GLY A 260 17.35 4.18 -11.41
CA GLY A 260 18.52 5.01 -11.11
C GLY A 260 18.11 6.41 -10.63
N CYS A 261 19.09 7.13 -10.08
CA CYS A 261 18.89 8.48 -9.53
C CYS A 261 20.06 9.38 -9.92
N ASN A 262 19.87 10.69 -9.84
CA ASN A 262 20.95 11.63 -9.88
C ASN A 262 21.71 11.63 -8.54
N ILE A 263 22.78 10.86 -8.45
CA ILE A 263 23.61 10.74 -7.24
C ILE A 263 24.73 11.78 -7.15
N THR A 264 24.90 12.64 -8.17
CA THR A 264 25.96 13.68 -8.20
C THR A 264 26.00 14.51 -6.91
N PRO A 265 24.86 14.92 -6.33
CA PRO A 265 24.87 15.68 -5.07
C PRO A 265 25.46 14.92 -3.88
N LEU A 266 25.44 13.57 -3.90
CA LEU A 266 25.97 12.74 -2.82
C LEU A 266 27.49 12.60 -2.84
N SER A 267 28.18 12.94 -3.94
CA SER A 267 29.63 12.74 -4.08
C SER A 267 30.46 13.53 -3.05
N ASN A 268 30.10 14.78 -2.78
CA ASN A 268 30.74 15.57 -1.75
C ASN A 268 30.39 15.12 -0.32
N ILE A 269 29.17 14.68 -0.14
CA ILE A 269 28.68 14.11 1.11
C ILE A 269 29.41 12.79 1.41
N ALA A 270 29.64 11.94 0.41
CA ALA A 270 30.39 10.69 0.53
C ALA A 270 31.82 10.91 1.03
N LYS A 271 32.51 11.93 0.48
CA LYS A 271 33.87 12.30 0.93
C LYS A 271 33.88 12.75 2.40
N LYS A 272 32.93 13.57 2.80
CA LYS A 272 32.82 14.08 4.16
C LYS A 272 32.39 13.00 5.15
N HIS A 273 31.35 12.24 4.83
CA HIS A 273 30.76 11.20 5.68
C HIS A 273 31.51 9.86 5.58
N LYS A 274 32.49 9.75 4.68
CA LYS A 274 33.37 8.57 4.50
C LYS A 274 32.64 7.27 4.21
N PHE A 275 31.46 7.31 3.58
CA PHE A 275 30.86 6.07 3.10
C PHE A 275 31.46 5.69 1.74
N SER A 276 31.59 4.38 1.50
CA SER A 276 32.13 3.82 0.25
C SER A 276 31.02 3.43 -0.73
N HIS A 277 29.85 3.11 -0.22
CA HIS A 277 28.69 2.65 -0.99
C HIS A 277 27.42 3.36 -0.49
N ALA A 278 26.46 3.50 -1.38
CA ALA A 278 25.16 4.03 -1.06
C ALA A 278 24.04 3.01 -1.38
N VAL A 279 22.95 3.07 -0.64
CA VAL A 279 21.69 2.41 -1.00
C VAL A 279 20.65 3.51 -1.17
N VAL A 280 19.98 3.55 -2.29
CA VAL A 280 18.87 4.48 -2.54
C VAL A 280 17.59 3.68 -2.65
N VAL A 281 16.63 3.96 -1.75
CA VAL A 281 15.31 3.34 -1.79
C VAL A 281 14.34 4.28 -2.51
N SER A 282 13.74 3.81 -3.59
CA SER A 282 12.75 4.50 -4.41
C SER A 282 11.35 3.89 -4.20
N GLU A 283 10.31 4.58 -4.67
CA GLU A 283 8.95 4.04 -4.59
C GLU A 283 8.67 2.93 -5.61
N GLN A 284 9.34 3.00 -6.76
CA GLN A 284 9.16 2.07 -7.87
C GLN A 284 10.48 1.84 -8.59
N GLY A 285 10.67 0.62 -9.11
CA GLY A 285 11.76 0.29 -10.01
C GLY A 285 12.28 -1.13 -9.79
N LYS A 286 13.22 -1.55 -10.61
CA LYS A 286 13.86 -2.87 -10.49
C LYS A 286 15.16 -2.72 -9.72
N ALA A 287 15.38 -3.58 -8.72
CA ALA A 287 16.62 -3.66 -7.96
C ALA A 287 17.84 -3.83 -8.88
N ASN A 288 18.90 -3.12 -8.57
CA ASN A 288 20.18 -3.22 -9.28
C ASN A 288 21.31 -2.51 -8.53
N VAL A 289 22.55 -2.85 -8.88
CA VAL A 289 23.76 -2.16 -8.39
C VAL A 289 24.52 -1.56 -9.55
N GLN A 290 24.83 -0.28 -9.46
CA GLN A 290 25.65 0.44 -10.43
C GLN A 290 26.60 1.42 -9.75
N ASN A 291 27.89 1.37 -10.12
CA ASN A 291 28.89 2.35 -9.66
C ASN A 291 28.94 2.56 -8.12
N GLY A 292 28.82 1.48 -7.34
CA GLY A 292 28.84 1.54 -5.88
C GLY A 292 27.54 2.06 -5.25
N VAL A 293 26.48 2.14 -6.02
CA VAL A 293 25.12 2.49 -5.55
C VAL A 293 24.18 1.33 -5.81
N MET A 294 23.53 0.87 -4.75
CA MET A 294 22.41 -0.07 -4.82
C MET A 294 21.12 0.71 -4.91
N TYR A 295 20.28 0.37 -5.86
CA TYR A 295 18.93 0.89 -6.02
C TYR A 295 17.92 -0.20 -5.68
N LEU A 296 16.98 0.14 -4.81
CA LEU A 296 15.88 -0.73 -4.38
C LEU A 296 14.56 0.02 -4.45
N ASP A 297 13.46 -0.70 -4.55
CA ASP A 297 12.15 -0.11 -4.34
C ASP A 297 11.48 -0.57 -3.03
N ILE A 298 10.33 0.01 -2.72
CA ILE A 298 9.62 -0.29 -1.47
C ILE A 298 9.09 -1.73 -1.41
N SER A 299 8.95 -2.43 -2.54
CA SER A 299 8.47 -3.81 -2.63
C SER A 299 9.59 -4.86 -2.53
N ASP A 300 10.85 -4.46 -2.73
CA ASP A 300 11.98 -5.38 -2.70
C ASP A 300 12.13 -6.04 -1.33
N ALA A 301 12.14 -7.37 -1.30
CA ALA A 301 12.30 -8.12 -0.06
C ALA A 301 13.72 -7.95 0.54
N TYR A 302 13.89 -8.25 1.84
CA TYR A 302 15.20 -8.24 2.48
C TYR A 302 16.20 -9.19 1.80
N SER A 303 15.73 -10.31 1.25
CA SER A 303 16.56 -11.23 0.46
C SER A 303 17.14 -10.59 -0.81
N VAL A 304 16.39 -9.68 -1.47
CA VAL A 304 16.88 -8.90 -2.60
C VAL A 304 17.99 -7.96 -2.15
N PHE A 305 17.79 -7.23 -1.05
CA PHE A 305 18.85 -6.40 -0.47
C PHE A 305 20.13 -7.19 -0.18
N VAL A 306 20.02 -8.40 0.39
CA VAL A 306 21.19 -9.27 0.67
C VAL A 306 21.84 -9.74 -0.62
N HIS A 307 21.07 -10.07 -1.65
CA HIS A 307 21.59 -10.42 -2.99
C HIS A 307 22.39 -9.26 -3.59
N GLU A 308 21.82 -8.06 -3.57
CA GLU A 308 22.49 -6.87 -4.12
C GLU A 308 23.74 -6.47 -3.31
N LEU A 309 23.82 -6.82 -2.00
CA LEU A 309 25.06 -6.64 -1.23
C LEU A 309 26.21 -7.48 -1.76
N ALA A 310 25.96 -8.64 -2.34
CA ALA A 310 26.99 -9.48 -2.94
C ALA A 310 27.68 -8.78 -4.12
N HIS A 311 26.95 -7.97 -4.89
CA HIS A 311 27.53 -7.17 -5.96
C HIS A 311 28.50 -6.10 -5.47
N PHE A 312 28.31 -5.55 -4.27
CA PHE A 312 29.31 -4.65 -3.65
C PHE A 312 30.63 -5.37 -3.32
N ALA A 313 30.57 -6.69 -3.11
CA ALA A 313 31.75 -7.54 -2.91
C ALA A 313 32.37 -8.05 -4.24
N GLY A 314 31.80 -7.66 -5.40
CA GLY A 314 32.31 -8.04 -6.72
C GLY A 314 31.77 -9.36 -7.26
N PHE A 315 30.76 -9.98 -6.61
CA PHE A 315 30.12 -11.16 -7.15
C PHE A 315 29.25 -10.79 -8.36
N ALA A 316 29.30 -11.62 -9.40
CA ALA A 316 28.41 -11.51 -10.56
C ALA A 316 27.10 -12.25 -10.30
N ASP A 317 26.06 -11.92 -11.08
CA ASP A 317 24.81 -12.66 -11.08
C ASP A 317 25.01 -14.13 -11.47
N GLU A 318 24.21 -15.00 -10.90
CA GLU A 318 24.19 -16.45 -11.15
C GLU A 318 23.59 -16.80 -12.54
N TYR A 319 23.04 -15.81 -13.25
CA TYR A 319 22.45 -16.01 -14.56
C TYR A 319 23.52 -16.17 -15.64
N PRO A 320 23.23 -16.93 -16.75
CA PRO A 320 24.12 -17.01 -17.87
C PRO A 320 24.39 -15.61 -18.43
N ILE A 321 25.57 -15.08 -18.17
CA ILE A 321 26.01 -13.80 -18.74
C ILE A 321 26.38 -14.02 -20.23
N GLY A 322 25.97 -13.05 -21.06
CA GLY A 322 26.31 -13.06 -22.47
C GLY A 322 27.85 -13.09 -22.69
N ARG A 323 28.32 -13.75 -23.72
CA ARG A 323 29.76 -13.95 -24.01
C ARG A 323 30.60 -12.67 -23.94
N SER A 324 30.02 -11.51 -24.35
CA SER A 324 30.71 -10.24 -24.30
C SER A 324 31.00 -9.77 -22.87
N MET A 325 30.13 -10.10 -21.92
CA MET A 325 30.28 -9.73 -20.51
C MET A 325 31.15 -10.75 -19.78
N ALA A 326 31.03 -12.04 -20.12
CA ALA A 326 31.90 -13.09 -19.60
C ALA A 326 33.38 -12.79 -19.90
N ASN A 327 33.70 -12.34 -21.12
CA ASN A 327 35.07 -11.96 -21.52
C ASN A 327 35.63 -10.71 -20.83
N LYS A 328 34.78 -9.95 -20.10
CA LYS A 328 35.24 -8.78 -19.31
C LYS A 328 35.45 -9.13 -17.86
N LEU A 329 34.85 -10.22 -17.36
CA LEU A 329 34.92 -10.64 -15.96
C LEU A 329 35.94 -11.76 -15.72
N CYS A 330 36.35 -12.46 -16.78
CA CYS A 330 37.43 -13.46 -16.78
C CYS A 330 38.62 -12.92 -17.54
#